data_7c0c7b2b5285796bf1b4183c561bee22
#
_entry.id   7c0c7b2b5285796bf1b4183c561bee22
#
_cell.length_a   1.000
_cell.length_b   1.000
_cell.length_c   1.000
_cell.angle_alpha   90.00
_cell.angle_beta   90.00
_cell.angle_gamma   90.00
#
_symmetry.space_group_name_H-M   'P 1'
#
loop_
_entity.id
_entity.type
_entity.pdbx_description
1 polymer ?
#
loop_
_entity_poly.entity_id
_entity_poly.type
_entity_poly.pdbx_seq_one_letter_code
_entity_poly.pdbx_strand_id
1 'polypeptide(L)'
;MVSGEHPTRGSVEGQLTRAALRILAVARLVVALVGGLLGVMSAPAGHELRTTVIVITVSAWSVLYARLLWRDPPPGLAWADVAVLSVIGLLQPWTVPPLSVGNGQGWVITLVSVAVVFHQWHTKPVPGIVSALVATAAFLVGAWWTAPDLWIGAAAIGAWTPVQAILSRVLITLLVQAARAADTQEARVQAAKREAAVAEAVRADERAYAAMLHDTAATTLLMVGLGEVGASRQWVREQARRDLQALAGETSVAEGDALPALLEVIQASPVAVDLTAPDVLPLPREVATAVRGALREALNNVARHSGETSAVVDVTDESVVITDRGKGFRPESVPERRRGVANSIVDRLAAAGGRAVITSAPGEGTTVRLEWARD
;
A
#
# COMPACT_ATOMS: atom_id res chain seq x y z
N MET A 1 2.42 -1.86 -29.24
CA MET A 1 2.85 -2.83 -28.19
C MET A 1 2.45 -2.20 -26.85
N VAL A 2 1.25 -2.50 -26.34
CA VAL A 2 0.87 -2.08 -24.99
C VAL A 2 1.13 -3.30 -24.12
N SER A 3 2.18 -3.22 -23.29
CA SER A 3 2.53 -4.20 -22.28
C SER A 3 1.30 -4.43 -21.38
N GLY A 4 0.82 -5.66 -21.38
CA GLY A 4 -0.29 -6.07 -20.55
C GLY A 4 0.16 -6.21 -19.09
N GLU A 5 0.37 -5.10 -18.41
CA GLU A 5 0.47 -5.10 -16.96
C GLU A 5 -0.89 -5.45 -16.39
N HIS A 6 -0.96 -6.57 -15.67
CA HIS A 6 -2.15 -6.92 -14.92
C HIS A 6 -2.39 -5.84 -13.86
N PRO A 7 -3.62 -5.31 -13.74
CA PRO A 7 -3.93 -4.28 -12.74
C PRO A 7 -3.57 -4.81 -11.34
N THR A 8 -2.87 -3.99 -10.57
CA THR A 8 -2.49 -4.34 -9.20
C THR A 8 -3.76 -4.58 -8.36
N ARG A 9 -3.69 -5.52 -7.42
CA ARG A 9 -4.87 -5.90 -6.60
C ARG A 9 -5.51 -4.74 -5.83
N GLY A 10 -4.80 -3.64 -5.66
CA GLY A 10 -5.26 -2.44 -4.94
C GLY A 10 -5.80 -1.31 -5.83
N SER A 11 -5.59 -1.36 -7.16
CA SER A 11 -6.04 -0.31 -8.07
C SER A 11 -7.56 -0.27 -8.23
N VAL A 12 -8.12 0.91 -8.56
CA VAL A 12 -9.56 1.09 -8.85
C VAL A 12 -9.96 0.23 -10.05
N GLU A 13 -9.12 0.15 -11.08
CA GLU A 13 -9.33 -0.74 -12.23
C GLU A 13 -9.44 -2.20 -11.80
N GLY A 14 -8.56 -2.68 -10.91
CA GLY A 14 -8.58 -4.06 -10.43
C GLY A 14 -9.79 -4.37 -9.54
N GLN A 15 -10.25 -3.42 -8.75
CA GLN A 15 -11.46 -3.56 -7.93
C GLN A 15 -12.72 -3.58 -8.80
N LEU A 16 -12.83 -2.67 -9.74
CA LEU A 16 -13.93 -2.59 -10.70
C LEU A 16 -14.07 -3.89 -11.51
N THR A 17 -12.96 -4.38 -12.07
CA THR A 17 -12.96 -5.60 -12.87
C THR A 17 -13.43 -6.81 -12.06
N ARG A 18 -12.93 -6.98 -10.85
CA ARG A 18 -13.37 -8.08 -9.96
C ARG A 18 -14.84 -7.98 -9.56
N ALA A 19 -15.31 -6.78 -9.22
CA ALA A 19 -16.71 -6.55 -8.89
C ALA A 19 -17.62 -6.88 -10.08
N ALA A 20 -17.25 -6.41 -11.27
CA ALA A 20 -17.97 -6.69 -12.49
C ALA A 20 -18.03 -8.20 -12.80
N LEU A 21 -16.92 -8.93 -12.72
CA LEU A 21 -16.89 -10.38 -12.96
C LEU A 21 -17.79 -11.14 -11.97
N ARG A 22 -17.85 -10.72 -10.70
CA ARG A 22 -18.74 -11.31 -9.71
C ARG A 22 -20.21 -11.06 -10.04
N ILE A 23 -20.57 -9.84 -10.42
CA ILE A 23 -21.93 -9.50 -10.83
C ILE A 23 -22.32 -10.31 -12.07
N LEU A 24 -21.43 -10.42 -13.05
CA LEU A 24 -21.66 -11.22 -14.24
C LEU A 24 -21.83 -12.71 -13.93
N ALA A 25 -21.04 -13.26 -13.01
CA ALA A 25 -21.19 -14.63 -12.55
C ALA A 25 -22.58 -14.89 -11.94
N VAL A 26 -23.04 -13.99 -11.07
CA VAL A 26 -24.39 -14.08 -10.47
C VAL A 26 -25.47 -13.94 -11.54
N ALA A 27 -25.35 -12.96 -12.42
CA ALA A 27 -26.31 -12.76 -13.51
C ALA A 27 -26.39 -13.97 -14.46
N ARG A 28 -25.25 -14.63 -14.75
CA ARG A 28 -25.22 -15.89 -15.51
C ARG A 28 -26.03 -16.99 -14.87
N LEU A 29 -25.90 -17.15 -13.54
CA LEU A 29 -26.66 -18.17 -12.79
C LEU A 29 -28.15 -17.88 -12.80
N VAL A 30 -28.56 -16.62 -12.62
CA VAL A 30 -29.98 -16.23 -12.67
C VAL A 30 -30.56 -16.50 -14.06
N VAL A 31 -29.84 -16.12 -15.11
CA VAL A 31 -30.30 -16.34 -16.50
C VAL A 31 -30.37 -17.85 -16.82
N ALA A 32 -29.40 -18.63 -16.37
CA ALA A 32 -29.41 -20.07 -16.57
C ALA A 32 -30.62 -20.74 -15.84
N LEU A 33 -30.92 -20.29 -14.62
CA LEU A 33 -32.04 -20.79 -13.85
C LEU A 33 -33.37 -20.42 -14.51
N VAL A 34 -33.61 -19.15 -14.80
CA VAL A 34 -34.85 -18.65 -15.39
C VAL A 34 -35.01 -19.16 -16.82
N GLY A 35 -33.97 -19.06 -17.65
CA GLY A 35 -33.98 -19.59 -19.01
C GLY A 35 -34.15 -21.09 -19.08
N GLY A 36 -33.52 -21.82 -18.14
CA GLY A 36 -33.71 -23.26 -18.01
C GLY A 36 -35.14 -23.65 -17.63
N LEU A 37 -35.77 -22.97 -16.68
CA LEU A 37 -37.15 -23.20 -16.28
C LEU A 37 -38.09 -22.95 -17.47
N LEU A 38 -37.93 -21.83 -18.16
CA LEU A 38 -38.71 -21.51 -19.37
C LEU A 38 -38.47 -22.54 -20.46
N GLY A 39 -37.25 -23.04 -20.66
CA GLY A 39 -36.91 -24.05 -21.62
C GLY A 39 -37.66 -25.39 -21.36
N VAL A 40 -37.69 -25.82 -20.09
CA VAL A 40 -38.44 -27.03 -19.72
C VAL A 40 -39.96 -26.85 -19.88
N MET A 41 -40.51 -25.70 -19.45
CA MET A 41 -41.93 -25.39 -19.54
C MET A 41 -42.42 -25.23 -20.98
N SER A 42 -41.55 -24.78 -21.89
CA SER A 42 -41.87 -24.58 -23.31
C SER A 42 -41.39 -25.73 -24.22
N ALA A 43 -40.97 -26.85 -23.64
CA ALA A 43 -40.44 -27.97 -24.41
C ALA A 43 -41.43 -28.46 -25.48
N PRO A 44 -40.97 -28.74 -26.73
CA PRO A 44 -41.83 -29.28 -27.76
C PRO A 44 -42.41 -30.66 -27.36
N ALA A 45 -43.66 -30.94 -27.74
CA ALA A 45 -44.31 -32.20 -27.45
C ALA A 45 -43.48 -33.40 -27.98
N GLY A 46 -43.25 -34.39 -27.13
CA GLY A 46 -42.42 -35.55 -27.42
C GLY A 46 -40.90 -35.34 -27.28
N HIS A 47 -40.46 -34.11 -26.94
CA HIS A 47 -39.03 -33.77 -26.73
C HIS A 47 -38.72 -33.32 -25.29
N GLU A 48 -39.69 -33.45 -24.36
CA GLU A 48 -39.60 -32.90 -23.00
C GLU A 48 -38.38 -33.46 -22.25
N LEU A 49 -38.15 -34.78 -22.34
CA LEU A 49 -36.99 -35.42 -21.68
C LEU A 49 -35.66 -34.92 -22.24
N ARG A 50 -35.56 -34.80 -23.58
CA ARG A 50 -34.32 -34.29 -24.23
C ARG A 50 -34.06 -32.85 -23.85
N THR A 51 -35.08 -31.99 -23.92
CA THR A 51 -34.99 -30.60 -23.52
C THR A 51 -34.57 -30.47 -22.07
N THR A 52 -35.15 -31.23 -21.18
CA THR A 52 -34.81 -31.25 -19.75
C THR A 52 -33.35 -31.64 -19.53
N VAL A 53 -32.84 -32.69 -20.17
CA VAL A 53 -31.46 -33.14 -20.07
C VAL A 53 -30.50 -32.05 -20.58
N ILE A 54 -30.81 -31.41 -21.71
CA ILE A 54 -29.99 -30.32 -22.28
C ILE A 54 -29.98 -29.12 -21.33
N VAL A 55 -31.13 -28.70 -20.80
CA VAL A 55 -31.25 -27.60 -19.84
C VAL A 55 -30.43 -27.87 -18.58
N ILE A 56 -30.51 -29.07 -18.02
CA ILE A 56 -29.73 -29.48 -16.85
C ILE A 56 -28.22 -29.38 -17.17
N THR A 57 -27.80 -29.89 -18.33
CA THR A 57 -26.38 -29.84 -18.76
C THR A 57 -25.86 -28.40 -18.91
N VAL A 58 -26.68 -27.55 -19.52
CA VAL A 58 -26.35 -26.11 -19.71
C VAL A 58 -26.34 -25.36 -18.38
N SER A 59 -27.27 -25.71 -17.48
CA SER A 59 -27.27 -25.12 -16.14
C SER A 59 -26.05 -25.56 -15.34
N ALA A 60 -25.65 -26.82 -15.39
CA ALA A 60 -24.42 -27.30 -14.77
C ALA A 60 -23.18 -26.63 -15.35
N TRP A 61 -23.12 -26.47 -16.68
CA TRP A 61 -22.07 -25.69 -17.34
C TRP A 61 -22.05 -24.24 -16.87
N SER A 62 -23.22 -23.60 -16.77
CA SER A 62 -23.32 -22.22 -16.31
C SER A 62 -22.83 -22.03 -14.86
N VAL A 63 -23.09 -23.02 -14.00
CA VAL A 63 -22.52 -23.03 -12.63
C VAL A 63 -21.01 -23.17 -12.66
N LEU A 64 -20.48 -24.10 -13.46
CA LEU A 64 -19.03 -24.25 -13.61
C LEU A 64 -18.37 -22.98 -14.18
N TYR A 65 -18.96 -22.41 -15.21
CA TYR A 65 -18.51 -21.16 -15.84
C TYR A 65 -18.48 -20.01 -14.83
N ALA A 66 -19.57 -19.81 -14.09
CA ALA A 66 -19.66 -18.76 -13.05
C ALA A 66 -18.60 -18.97 -11.95
N ARG A 67 -18.39 -20.22 -11.54
CA ARG A 67 -17.36 -20.55 -10.54
C ARG A 67 -15.94 -20.27 -11.03
N LEU A 68 -15.64 -20.57 -12.29
CA LEU A 68 -14.33 -20.26 -12.90
C LEU A 68 -14.14 -18.75 -13.07
N LEU A 69 -15.19 -18.05 -13.49
CA LEU A 69 -15.18 -16.58 -13.65
C LEU A 69 -14.98 -15.86 -12.30
N TRP A 70 -15.55 -16.43 -11.21
CA TRP A 70 -15.42 -15.86 -9.86
C TRP A 70 -14.02 -15.92 -9.29
N ARG A 71 -13.24 -16.94 -9.67
CA ARG A 71 -11.87 -17.14 -9.21
C ARG A 71 -10.89 -16.36 -10.07
N ASP A 72 -10.31 -17.00 -11.04
CA ASP A 72 -9.47 -16.38 -12.08
C ASP A 72 -9.79 -17.13 -13.39
N PRO A 73 -10.46 -16.49 -14.36
CA PRO A 73 -10.90 -17.17 -15.55
C PRO A 73 -9.72 -17.74 -16.33
N PRO A 74 -9.68 -19.07 -16.60
CA PRO A 74 -8.61 -19.68 -17.36
C PRO A 74 -8.62 -19.16 -18.81
N PRO A 75 -7.45 -19.09 -19.46
CA PRO A 75 -7.37 -18.75 -20.86
C PRO A 75 -8.20 -19.76 -21.67
N GLY A 76 -9.05 -19.27 -22.56
CA GLY A 76 -9.93 -20.11 -23.38
C GLY A 76 -11.34 -20.36 -22.80
N LEU A 77 -11.65 -19.93 -21.56
CA LEU A 77 -12.98 -20.10 -20.97
C LEU A 77 -14.11 -19.57 -21.89
N ALA A 78 -13.93 -18.41 -22.51
CA ALA A 78 -14.89 -17.84 -23.44
C ALA A 78 -15.12 -18.74 -24.66
N TRP A 79 -14.07 -19.39 -25.19
CA TRP A 79 -14.18 -20.29 -26.33
C TRP A 79 -14.88 -21.60 -25.97
N ALA A 80 -14.65 -22.12 -24.78
CA ALA A 80 -15.39 -23.26 -24.26
C ALA A 80 -16.89 -22.93 -24.12
N ASP A 81 -17.23 -21.73 -23.64
CA ASP A 81 -18.63 -21.28 -23.58
C ASP A 81 -19.24 -21.08 -24.96
N VAL A 82 -18.51 -20.49 -25.92
CA VAL A 82 -18.95 -20.37 -27.32
C VAL A 82 -19.24 -21.74 -27.93
N ALA A 83 -18.40 -22.74 -27.67
CA ALA A 83 -18.65 -24.10 -28.15
C ALA A 83 -19.95 -24.68 -27.59
N VAL A 84 -20.18 -24.53 -26.28
CA VAL A 84 -21.45 -24.97 -25.65
C VAL A 84 -22.64 -24.22 -26.22
N LEU A 85 -22.56 -22.89 -26.35
CA LEU A 85 -23.64 -22.08 -26.91
C LEU A 85 -23.92 -22.43 -28.38
N SER A 86 -22.85 -22.70 -29.15
CA SER A 86 -23.01 -23.13 -30.54
C SER A 86 -23.73 -24.48 -30.65
N VAL A 87 -23.36 -25.44 -29.82
CA VAL A 87 -24.06 -26.72 -29.75
C VAL A 87 -25.53 -26.51 -29.41
N ILE A 88 -25.83 -25.71 -28.38
CA ILE A 88 -27.23 -25.44 -27.97
C ILE A 88 -28.00 -24.71 -29.07
N GLY A 89 -27.33 -23.73 -29.72
CA GLY A 89 -27.89 -23.02 -30.88
C GLY A 89 -28.33 -24.01 -31.99
N LEU A 90 -27.49 -24.99 -32.31
CA LEU A 90 -27.78 -26.00 -33.34
C LEU A 90 -28.83 -27.04 -32.88
N LEU A 91 -29.01 -27.25 -31.57
CA LEU A 91 -30.01 -28.16 -31.02
C LEU A 91 -31.44 -27.59 -30.93
N GLN A 92 -31.66 -26.35 -31.38
CA GLN A 92 -32.99 -25.71 -31.35
C GLN A 92 -34.12 -26.55 -31.98
N PRO A 93 -33.92 -27.29 -33.10
CA PRO A 93 -34.99 -28.11 -33.67
C PRO A 93 -35.64 -29.12 -32.69
N TRP A 94 -34.87 -29.50 -31.65
CA TRP A 94 -35.33 -30.48 -30.65
C TRP A 94 -35.70 -29.88 -29.30
N THR A 95 -35.39 -28.57 -29.10
CA THR A 95 -35.49 -27.94 -27.76
C THR A 95 -36.33 -26.68 -27.72
N VAL A 96 -36.70 -26.14 -28.87
CA VAL A 96 -37.45 -24.88 -28.98
C VAL A 96 -38.64 -25.06 -29.92
N PRO A 97 -39.87 -24.68 -29.52
CA PRO A 97 -41.00 -24.68 -30.43
C PRO A 97 -40.81 -23.71 -31.61
N PRO A 98 -41.18 -24.06 -32.84
CA PRO A 98 -41.03 -23.21 -34.03
C PRO A 98 -41.55 -21.79 -33.86
N LEU A 99 -42.72 -21.61 -33.27
CA LEU A 99 -43.31 -20.29 -33.01
C LEU A 99 -42.47 -19.43 -32.05
N SER A 100 -41.82 -20.05 -31.04
CA SER A 100 -41.00 -19.35 -30.09
C SER A 100 -39.69 -18.83 -30.72
N VAL A 101 -39.19 -19.50 -31.75
CA VAL A 101 -38.00 -19.04 -32.51
C VAL A 101 -38.33 -17.73 -33.25
N GLY A 102 -39.43 -17.64 -33.99
CA GLY A 102 -39.83 -16.45 -34.75
C GLY A 102 -40.15 -15.23 -33.86
N ASN A 103 -40.68 -15.48 -32.65
CA ASN A 103 -41.10 -14.43 -31.73
C ASN A 103 -39.98 -13.98 -30.75
N GLY A 104 -38.80 -14.61 -30.80
CA GLY A 104 -37.70 -14.30 -29.88
C GLY A 104 -37.95 -14.72 -28.41
N GLN A 105 -38.94 -15.58 -28.17
CA GLN A 105 -39.30 -16.10 -26.84
C GLN A 105 -38.54 -17.38 -26.49
N GLY A 106 -37.64 -17.81 -27.36
CA GLY A 106 -36.83 -19.00 -27.13
C GLY A 106 -35.79 -18.77 -26.00
N TRP A 107 -35.72 -19.76 -25.10
CA TRP A 107 -34.73 -19.70 -24.00
C TRP A 107 -33.26 -19.65 -24.49
N VAL A 108 -32.95 -20.17 -25.69
CA VAL A 108 -31.62 -20.21 -26.30
C VAL A 108 -31.12 -18.80 -26.59
N ILE A 109 -31.95 -17.92 -27.19
CA ILE A 109 -31.52 -16.55 -27.51
C ILE A 109 -31.21 -15.75 -26.26
N THR A 110 -31.92 -15.98 -25.17
CA THR A 110 -31.64 -15.33 -23.89
C THR A 110 -30.25 -15.67 -23.37
N LEU A 111 -29.86 -16.96 -23.43
CA LEU A 111 -28.53 -17.40 -23.06
C LEU A 111 -27.45 -16.82 -23.97
N VAL A 112 -27.65 -16.85 -25.28
CA VAL A 112 -26.70 -16.28 -26.25
C VAL A 112 -26.51 -14.77 -26.03
N SER A 113 -27.62 -14.02 -25.93
CA SER A 113 -27.58 -12.58 -25.67
C SER A 113 -26.76 -12.21 -24.43
N VAL A 114 -27.01 -12.89 -23.33
CA VAL A 114 -26.28 -12.63 -22.08
C VAL A 114 -24.81 -13.04 -22.18
N ALA A 115 -24.53 -14.18 -22.79
CA ALA A 115 -23.18 -14.68 -22.94
C ALA A 115 -22.30 -13.76 -23.81
N VAL A 116 -22.82 -13.27 -24.93
CA VAL A 116 -22.07 -12.36 -25.81
C VAL A 116 -21.72 -11.03 -25.14
N VAL A 117 -22.60 -10.54 -24.25
CA VAL A 117 -22.33 -9.38 -23.39
C VAL A 117 -21.20 -9.70 -22.41
N PHE A 118 -21.25 -10.85 -21.75
CA PHE A 118 -20.28 -11.24 -20.74
C PHE A 118 -18.89 -11.50 -21.31
N HIS A 119 -18.79 -12.09 -22.48
CA HIS A 119 -17.51 -12.31 -23.16
C HIS A 119 -16.75 -10.98 -23.38
N GLN A 120 -17.44 -9.86 -23.55
CA GLN A 120 -16.79 -8.56 -23.74
C GLN A 120 -16.03 -8.08 -22.50
N TRP A 121 -16.38 -8.58 -21.31
CA TRP A 121 -15.79 -8.11 -20.04
C TRP A 121 -14.47 -8.80 -19.67
N HIS A 122 -14.26 -10.03 -20.13
CA HIS A 122 -13.09 -10.82 -19.76
C HIS A 122 -12.23 -11.28 -20.94
N THR A 123 -12.59 -10.88 -22.17
CA THR A 123 -11.82 -11.19 -23.36
C THR A 123 -11.17 -9.95 -23.96
N LYS A 124 -10.13 -10.15 -24.78
CA LYS A 124 -9.59 -9.11 -25.64
C LYS A 124 -10.62 -8.70 -26.70
N PRO A 125 -10.53 -7.49 -27.30
CA PRO A 125 -11.54 -6.99 -28.25
C PRO A 125 -11.85 -7.94 -29.40
N VAL A 126 -10.84 -8.40 -30.12
CA VAL A 126 -11.03 -9.28 -31.30
C VAL A 126 -11.66 -10.62 -30.92
N PRO A 127 -11.11 -11.40 -29.96
CA PRO A 127 -11.76 -12.62 -29.45
C PRO A 127 -13.19 -12.40 -28.99
N GLY A 128 -13.48 -11.30 -28.30
CA GLY A 128 -14.81 -11.00 -27.81
C GLY A 128 -15.81 -10.76 -28.94
N ILE A 129 -15.44 -10.04 -29.97
CA ILE A 129 -16.30 -9.82 -31.14
C ILE A 129 -16.49 -11.12 -31.93
N VAL A 130 -15.41 -11.89 -32.16
CA VAL A 130 -15.50 -13.16 -32.87
C VAL A 130 -16.37 -14.15 -32.12
N SER A 131 -16.25 -14.23 -30.78
CA SER A 131 -17.10 -15.09 -29.93
C SER A 131 -18.61 -14.73 -30.10
N ALA A 132 -18.92 -13.44 -30.14
CA ALA A 132 -20.31 -13.00 -30.34
C ALA A 132 -20.83 -13.36 -31.74
N LEU A 133 -20.03 -13.19 -32.77
CA LEU A 133 -20.42 -13.54 -34.15
C LEU A 133 -20.62 -15.05 -34.31
N VAL A 134 -19.74 -15.88 -33.76
CA VAL A 134 -19.84 -17.35 -33.83
C VAL A 134 -21.07 -17.85 -33.09
N ALA A 135 -21.32 -17.38 -31.87
CA ALA A 135 -22.50 -17.77 -31.09
C ALA A 135 -23.80 -17.33 -31.77
N THR A 136 -23.82 -16.12 -32.34
CA THR A 136 -24.97 -15.60 -33.10
C THR A 136 -25.21 -16.41 -34.37
N ALA A 137 -24.17 -16.73 -35.14
CA ALA A 137 -24.27 -17.54 -36.33
C ALA A 137 -24.82 -18.94 -36.03
N ALA A 138 -24.34 -19.61 -35.00
CA ALA A 138 -24.86 -20.91 -34.57
C ALA A 138 -26.32 -20.84 -34.14
N PHE A 139 -26.72 -19.77 -33.43
CA PHE A 139 -28.13 -19.52 -33.11
C PHE A 139 -28.98 -19.36 -34.36
N LEU A 140 -28.55 -18.58 -35.33
CA LEU A 140 -29.32 -18.32 -36.58
C LEU A 140 -29.44 -19.58 -37.46
N VAL A 141 -28.39 -20.39 -37.54
CA VAL A 141 -28.44 -21.69 -38.25
C VAL A 141 -29.46 -22.62 -37.59
N GLY A 142 -29.43 -22.74 -36.27
CA GLY A 142 -30.43 -23.57 -35.56
C GLY A 142 -31.84 -23.00 -35.68
N ALA A 143 -32.02 -21.69 -35.66
CA ALA A 143 -33.32 -21.06 -35.86
C ALA A 143 -33.89 -21.34 -37.27
N TRP A 144 -33.03 -21.25 -38.29
CA TRP A 144 -33.40 -21.60 -39.64
C TRP A 144 -33.80 -23.08 -39.80
N TRP A 145 -33.08 -23.99 -39.18
CA TRP A 145 -33.42 -25.39 -39.16
C TRP A 145 -34.74 -25.70 -38.41
N THR A 146 -35.02 -24.93 -37.36
CA THR A 146 -36.25 -25.14 -36.55
C THR A 146 -37.50 -24.64 -37.24
N ALA A 147 -37.40 -23.45 -37.87
CA ALA A 147 -38.53 -22.76 -38.47
C ALA A 147 -38.09 -21.94 -39.70
N PRO A 148 -37.88 -22.59 -40.85
CA PRO A 148 -37.44 -21.91 -42.08
C PRO A 148 -38.34 -20.74 -42.51
N ASP A 149 -39.64 -20.87 -42.30
CA ASP A 149 -40.62 -19.85 -42.69
C ASP A 149 -40.64 -18.64 -41.73
N LEU A 150 -40.14 -18.80 -40.51
CA LEU A 150 -40.11 -17.77 -39.46
C LEU A 150 -38.68 -17.21 -39.21
N TRP A 151 -37.70 -17.66 -39.99
CA TRP A 151 -36.30 -17.34 -39.74
C TRP A 151 -35.97 -15.82 -39.83
N ILE A 152 -36.73 -15.04 -40.62
CA ILE A 152 -36.56 -13.60 -40.72
C ILE A 152 -36.78 -12.92 -39.35
N GLY A 153 -37.78 -13.36 -38.59
CA GLY A 153 -38.03 -12.89 -37.24
C GLY A 153 -36.85 -13.24 -36.28
N ALA A 154 -36.39 -14.49 -36.37
CA ALA A 154 -35.21 -14.91 -35.62
C ALA A 154 -33.96 -14.17 -36.02
N ALA A 155 -33.76 -13.83 -37.31
CA ALA A 155 -32.62 -13.07 -37.80
C ALA A 155 -32.67 -11.63 -37.29
N ALA A 156 -33.82 -10.98 -37.27
CA ALA A 156 -33.96 -9.63 -36.71
C ALA A 156 -33.59 -9.56 -35.24
N ILE A 157 -34.03 -10.58 -34.46
CA ILE A 157 -33.70 -10.68 -33.05
C ILE A 157 -32.23 -11.05 -32.85
N GLY A 158 -31.73 -12.03 -33.63
CA GLY A 158 -30.30 -12.42 -33.59
C GLY A 158 -29.35 -11.31 -33.96
N ALA A 159 -29.75 -10.42 -34.91
CA ALA A 159 -28.94 -9.26 -35.26
C ALA A 159 -28.73 -8.26 -34.09
N TRP A 160 -29.59 -8.33 -33.06
CA TRP A 160 -29.44 -7.49 -31.89
C TRP A 160 -28.27 -7.95 -30.98
N THR A 161 -27.89 -9.23 -31.01
CA THR A 161 -26.82 -9.76 -30.16
C THR A 161 -25.43 -9.17 -30.47
N PRO A 162 -24.96 -8.98 -31.72
CA PRO A 162 -23.75 -8.23 -32.03
C PRO A 162 -23.81 -6.76 -31.57
N VAL A 163 -24.98 -6.13 -31.67
CA VAL A 163 -25.15 -4.75 -31.16
C VAL A 163 -24.96 -4.69 -29.67
N GLN A 164 -25.54 -5.63 -28.90
CA GLN A 164 -25.33 -5.76 -27.46
C GLN A 164 -23.85 -6.00 -27.13
N ALA A 165 -23.16 -6.83 -27.90
CA ALA A 165 -21.73 -7.08 -27.71
C ALA A 165 -20.90 -5.81 -27.93
N ILE A 166 -21.20 -5.03 -28.98
CA ILE A 166 -20.52 -3.76 -29.28
C ILE A 166 -20.77 -2.75 -28.14
N LEU A 167 -22.02 -2.57 -27.73
CA LEU A 167 -22.37 -1.65 -26.63
C LEU A 167 -21.69 -2.05 -25.32
N SER A 168 -21.68 -3.36 -25.01
CA SER A 168 -20.98 -3.88 -23.85
C SER A 168 -19.46 -3.62 -23.92
N ARG A 169 -18.85 -3.77 -25.10
CA ARG A 169 -17.44 -3.47 -25.32
C ARG A 169 -17.13 -1.98 -25.14
N VAL A 170 -17.95 -1.11 -25.67
CA VAL A 170 -17.81 0.33 -25.47
C VAL A 170 -17.92 0.67 -23.99
N LEU A 171 -18.93 0.15 -23.32
CA LEU A 171 -19.14 0.40 -21.90
C LEU A 171 -17.94 -0.02 -21.05
N ILE A 172 -17.45 -1.25 -21.20
CA ILE A 172 -16.28 -1.70 -20.42
C ILE A 172 -15.03 -0.88 -20.73
N THR A 173 -14.84 -0.49 -22.00
CA THR A 173 -13.70 0.33 -22.39
C THR A 173 -13.75 1.70 -21.71
N LEU A 174 -14.90 2.35 -21.68
CA LEU A 174 -15.09 3.63 -21.00
C LEU A 174 -14.91 3.51 -19.49
N LEU A 175 -15.45 2.44 -18.88
CA LEU A 175 -15.28 2.19 -17.45
C LEU A 175 -13.82 1.95 -17.06
N VAL A 176 -13.09 1.16 -17.84
CA VAL A 176 -11.65 0.92 -17.61
C VAL A 176 -10.84 2.19 -17.81
N GLN A 177 -11.15 3.01 -18.82
CA GLN A 177 -10.49 4.30 -19.01
C GLN A 177 -10.75 5.26 -17.84
N ALA A 178 -11.99 5.35 -17.36
CA ALA A 178 -12.33 6.16 -16.20
C ALA A 178 -11.60 5.66 -14.91
N ALA A 179 -11.54 4.35 -14.69
CA ALA A 179 -10.83 3.77 -13.58
C ALA A 179 -9.32 4.08 -13.61
N ARG A 180 -8.68 3.97 -14.78
CA ARG A 180 -7.27 4.34 -14.98
C ARG A 180 -7.01 5.82 -14.75
N ALA A 181 -7.93 6.68 -15.22
CA ALA A 181 -7.83 8.11 -14.95
C ALA A 181 -7.91 8.42 -13.45
N ALA A 182 -8.78 7.73 -12.70
CA ALA A 182 -8.86 7.83 -11.25
C ALA A 182 -7.59 7.36 -10.55
N ASP A 183 -7.04 6.20 -10.93
CA ASP A 183 -5.77 5.67 -10.40
C ASP A 183 -4.60 6.64 -10.64
N THR A 184 -4.51 7.22 -11.83
CA THR A 184 -3.46 8.22 -12.14
C THR A 184 -3.62 9.51 -11.36
N GLN A 185 -4.85 9.97 -11.15
CA GLN A 185 -5.13 11.15 -10.34
C GLN A 185 -4.78 10.92 -8.86
N GLU A 186 -5.12 9.77 -8.32
CA GLU A 186 -4.76 9.42 -6.94
C GLU A 186 -3.23 9.37 -6.75
N ALA A 187 -2.50 8.76 -7.70
CA ALA A 187 -1.05 8.73 -7.69
C ALA A 187 -0.43 10.14 -7.71
N ARG A 188 -0.98 11.07 -8.51
CA ARG A 188 -0.53 12.48 -8.55
C ARG A 188 -0.78 13.20 -7.21
N VAL A 189 -1.96 13.01 -6.63
CA VAL A 189 -2.29 13.60 -5.32
C VAL A 189 -1.37 13.08 -4.23
N GLN A 190 -1.05 11.79 -4.25
CA GLN A 190 -0.12 11.19 -3.30
C GLN A 190 1.33 11.69 -3.47
N ALA A 191 1.79 11.86 -4.71
CA ALA A 191 3.09 12.45 -5.01
C ALA A 191 3.18 13.90 -4.50
N ALA A 192 2.18 14.73 -4.82
CA ALA A 192 2.13 16.11 -4.35
C ALA A 192 2.10 16.23 -2.81
N LYS A 193 1.38 15.33 -2.11
CA LYS A 193 1.39 15.29 -0.64
C LYS A 193 2.77 14.96 -0.08
N ARG A 194 3.51 14.03 -0.69
CA ARG A 194 4.88 13.69 -0.29
C ARG A 194 5.83 14.86 -0.49
N GLU A 195 5.77 15.51 -1.64
CA GLU A 195 6.57 16.71 -1.94
C GLU A 195 6.28 17.84 -0.95
N ALA A 196 5.00 18.09 -0.65
CA ALA A 196 4.60 19.10 0.34
C ALA A 196 5.11 18.77 1.75
N ALA A 197 5.06 17.50 2.16
CA ALA A 197 5.58 17.05 3.46
C ALA A 197 7.11 17.23 3.56
N VAL A 198 7.85 16.89 2.49
CA VAL A 198 9.31 17.13 2.43
C VAL A 198 9.62 18.62 2.51
N ALA A 199 8.92 19.45 1.73
CA ALA A 199 9.13 20.90 1.74
C ALA A 199 8.75 21.53 3.11
N GLU A 200 7.79 20.97 3.81
CA GLU A 200 7.44 21.42 5.17
C GLU A 200 8.50 21.00 6.19
N ALA A 201 9.03 19.78 6.10
CA ALA A 201 10.13 19.32 6.94
C ALA A 201 11.40 20.18 6.78
N VAL A 202 11.78 20.50 5.54
CA VAL A 202 12.92 21.39 5.24
C VAL A 202 12.68 22.78 5.84
N ARG A 203 11.50 23.35 5.66
CA ARG A 203 11.16 24.68 6.25
C ARG A 203 11.11 24.66 7.78
N ALA A 204 10.76 23.54 8.38
CA ALA A 204 10.79 23.38 9.84
C ALA A 204 12.23 23.33 10.34
N ASP A 205 13.11 22.64 9.64
CA ASP A 205 14.53 22.55 9.95
C ASP A 205 15.24 23.91 9.80
N GLU A 206 14.96 24.63 8.70
CA GLU A 206 15.46 26.01 8.49
C GLU A 206 15.02 26.97 9.61
N ARG A 207 13.76 26.86 10.06
CA ARG A 207 13.26 27.69 11.17
C ARG A 207 13.91 27.33 12.50
N ALA A 208 14.12 26.05 12.77
CA ALA A 208 14.82 25.58 13.94
C ALA A 208 16.29 26.07 13.96
N TYR A 209 16.94 26.00 12.80
CA TYR A 209 18.30 26.51 12.63
C TYR A 209 18.38 28.05 12.81
N ALA A 210 17.46 28.79 12.22
CA ALA A 210 17.37 30.24 12.38
C ALA A 210 17.09 30.66 13.83
N ALA A 211 16.21 29.92 14.55
CA ALA A 211 15.97 30.17 15.97
C ALA A 211 17.21 29.90 16.83
N MET A 212 17.95 28.83 16.55
CA MET A 212 19.20 28.50 17.23
C MET A 212 20.26 29.57 16.99
N LEU A 213 20.39 30.07 15.75
CA LEU A 213 21.28 31.19 15.40
C LEU A 213 20.91 32.46 16.17
N HIS A 214 19.60 32.78 16.23
CA HIS A 214 19.13 33.97 16.92
C HIS A 214 19.42 33.91 18.45
N ASP A 215 19.15 32.76 19.07
CA ASP A 215 19.34 32.62 20.52
C ASP A 215 20.81 32.61 20.93
N THR A 216 21.67 32.05 20.08
CA THR A 216 23.10 31.91 20.40
C THR A 216 23.90 33.15 19.98
N ALA A 217 23.87 33.51 18.71
CA ALA A 217 24.69 34.61 18.19
C ALA A 217 24.12 35.99 18.53
N ALA A 218 22.80 36.20 18.44
CA ALA A 218 22.20 37.48 18.72
C ALA A 218 22.29 37.84 20.21
N THR A 219 22.17 36.88 21.12
CA THR A 219 22.30 37.07 22.55
C THR A 219 23.74 37.48 22.92
N THR A 220 24.73 36.82 22.36
CA THR A 220 26.15 37.18 22.57
C THR A 220 26.50 38.56 21.99
N LEU A 221 26.03 38.88 20.78
CA LEU A 221 26.21 40.17 20.16
C LEU A 221 25.51 41.32 20.94
N LEU A 222 24.30 41.05 21.45
CA LEU A 222 23.53 42.01 22.25
C LEU A 222 24.27 42.34 23.58
N MET A 223 24.76 41.31 24.29
CA MET A 223 25.56 41.50 25.51
C MET A 223 26.83 42.32 25.28
N VAL A 224 27.50 42.08 24.16
CA VAL A 224 28.68 42.87 23.76
C VAL A 224 28.30 44.30 23.39
N GLY A 225 27.18 44.50 22.66
CA GLY A 225 26.71 45.80 22.20
C GLY A 225 26.15 46.72 23.30
N LEU A 226 25.57 46.17 24.34
CA LEU A 226 25.03 46.93 25.48
C LEU A 226 26.12 47.37 26.49
N GLY A 227 27.37 46.90 26.33
CA GLY A 227 28.46 47.30 27.20
C GLY A 227 28.32 46.82 28.67
N GLU A 228 27.34 45.99 28.97
CA GLU A 228 27.09 45.41 30.31
C GLU A 228 28.17 44.42 30.77
N VAL A 229 29.09 44.12 29.86
CA VAL A 229 30.14 43.16 30.13
C VAL A 229 31.42 43.96 30.45
N GLY A 230 31.67 44.16 31.72
CA GLY A 230 33.06 44.32 32.25
C GLY A 230 33.87 43.04 31.98
N ALA A 231 33.50 42.29 30.97
CA ALA A 231 34.05 41.01 30.55
C ALA A 231 35.36 41.27 29.84
N SER A 232 36.42 40.66 30.33
CA SER A 232 37.71 40.59 29.68
C SER A 232 37.52 40.11 28.22
N ARG A 233 38.32 40.62 27.28
CA ARG A 233 38.37 40.16 25.88
C ARG A 233 38.43 38.62 25.77
N GLN A 234 38.85 37.96 26.80
CA GLN A 234 38.98 36.52 26.90
C GLN A 234 37.59 35.82 27.03
N TRP A 235 36.69 36.34 27.83
CA TRP A 235 35.32 35.79 27.97
C TRP A 235 34.55 35.83 26.64
N VAL A 236 34.61 36.98 25.94
CA VAL A 236 33.96 37.13 24.62
C VAL A 236 34.49 36.11 23.60
N ARG A 237 35.83 35.88 23.61
CA ARG A 237 36.43 34.88 22.73
C ARG A 237 36.00 33.44 23.08
N GLU A 238 35.94 33.12 24.37
CA GLU A 238 35.50 31.78 24.81
C GLU A 238 34.03 31.53 24.57
N GLN A 239 33.17 32.56 24.74
CA GLN A 239 31.76 32.46 24.40
C GLN A 239 31.54 32.31 22.88
N ALA A 240 32.18 33.16 22.07
CA ALA A 240 32.14 33.09 20.62
C ALA A 240 32.66 31.72 20.09
N ARG A 241 33.70 31.16 20.75
CA ARG A 241 34.19 29.82 20.38
C ARG A 241 33.19 28.73 20.75
N ARG A 242 32.49 28.81 21.89
CA ARG A 242 31.43 27.89 22.28
C ARG A 242 30.23 27.98 21.32
N ASP A 243 29.85 29.21 20.96
CA ASP A 243 28.74 29.44 20.04
C ASP A 243 29.07 28.93 18.63
N LEU A 244 30.29 29.15 18.14
CA LEU A 244 30.75 28.58 16.87
C LEU A 244 30.86 27.08 16.90
N GLN A 245 31.25 26.45 18.01
CA GLN A 245 31.28 25.02 18.17
C GLN A 245 29.84 24.41 18.22
N ALA A 246 28.90 25.10 18.85
CA ALA A 246 27.50 24.72 18.87
C ALA A 246 26.88 24.80 17.47
N LEU A 247 27.21 25.86 16.70
CA LEU A 247 26.72 26.07 15.34
C LEU A 247 27.38 25.13 14.32
N ALA A 248 28.65 24.83 14.49
CA ALA A 248 29.35 23.91 13.59
C ALA A 248 28.92 22.44 13.75
N GLY A 249 28.21 22.12 14.82
CA GLY A 249 27.83 20.71 15.09
C GLY A 249 29.04 19.79 15.33
N GLU A 250 30.24 20.36 15.30
CA GLU A 250 31.52 19.67 15.27
C GLU A 250 32.35 19.96 16.51
N THR A 251 32.24 19.08 17.48
CA THR A 251 33.49 18.76 18.19
C THR A 251 34.04 17.54 17.46
N SER A 252 35.04 17.75 16.62
CA SER A 252 35.74 16.69 15.89
C SER A 252 36.23 15.66 16.89
N VAL A 253 35.60 14.49 16.91
CA VAL A 253 36.17 13.33 17.59
C VAL A 253 37.40 12.93 16.78
N ALA A 254 38.58 12.94 17.42
CA ALA A 254 39.81 12.50 16.78
C ALA A 254 39.66 11.03 16.35
N GLU A 255 40.15 10.70 15.19
CA GLU A 255 40.18 9.33 14.71
C GLU A 255 41.06 8.49 15.68
N GLY A 256 40.51 7.43 16.25
CA GLY A 256 41.28 6.44 17.02
C GLY A 256 41.00 6.33 18.52
N ASP A 257 40.57 7.39 19.20
CA ASP A 257 40.20 7.32 20.63
C ASP A 257 39.01 8.23 20.93
N ALA A 258 37.90 7.64 21.31
CA ALA A 258 36.67 8.34 21.63
C ALA A 258 36.60 8.81 23.09
N LEU A 259 37.43 8.25 23.98
CA LEU A 259 37.35 8.52 25.41
C LEU A 259 37.49 10.00 25.78
N PRO A 260 38.44 10.80 25.21
CA PRO A 260 38.54 12.21 25.52
C PRO A 260 37.26 13.00 25.22
N ALA A 261 36.58 12.65 24.12
CA ALA A 261 35.30 13.29 23.72
C ALA A 261 34.14 12.93 24.65
N LEU A 262 34.13 11.73 25.23
CA LEU A 262 33.14 11.32 26.24
C LEU A 262 33.46 12.02 27.58
N LEU A 263 34.73 12.13 27.97
CA LEU A 263 35.14 12.84 29.17
C LEU A 263 34.75 14.33 29.13
N GLU A 264 34.86 14.99 27.99
CA GLU A 264 34.39 16.37 27.82
C GLU A 264 32.89 16.49 28.12
N VAL A 265 32.06 15.55 27.63
CA VAL A 265 30.61 15.52 27.89
C VAL A 265 30.33 15.31 29.37
N ILE A 266 31.05 14.41 30.02
CA ILE A 266 30.91 14.12 31.45
C ILE A 266 31.32 15.33 32.30
N GLN A 267 32.42 15.97 32.00
CA GLN A 267 32.90 17.19 32.71
C GLN A 267 31.93 18.36 32.53
N ALA A 268 31.30 18.50 31.37
CA ALA A 268 30.30 19.53 31.11
C ALA A 268 28.88 19.16 31.62
N SER A 269 28.71 17.99 32.25
CA SER A 269 27.43 17.51 32.73
C SER A 269 26.91 18.34 33.91
N PRO A 270 25.60 18.65 33.95
CA PRO A 270 24.97 19.33 35.08
C PRO A 270 24.79 18.42 36.32
N VAL A 271 25.05 17.11 36.20
CA VAL A 271 24.99 16.14 37.28
C VAL A 271 26.38 15.58 37.59
N ALA A 272 26.65 15.24 38.84
CA ALA A 272 27.88 14.53 39.22
C ALA A 272 27.89 13.15 38.59
N VAL A 273 29.00 12.77 37.97
CA VAL A 273 29.14 11.47 37.32
C VAL A 273 30.22 10.63 38.03
N ASP A 274 29.83 9.44 38.50
CA ASP A 274 30.75 8.40 38.94
C ASP A 274 31.12 7.57 37.68
N LEU A 275 32.38 7.67 37.25
CA LEU A 275 32.84 7.13 35.97
C LEU A 275 33.79 5.95 36.18
N THR A 276 33.49 4.86 35.49
CA THR A 276 34.42 3.76 35.23
C THR A 276 34.68 3.69 33.74
N ALA A 277 35.94 3.75 33.31
CA ALA A 277 36.29 3.75 31.89
C ALA A 277 37.66 3.08 31.65
N PRO A 278 37.90 2.51 30.47
CA PRO A 278 39.23 2.02 30.07
C PRO A 278 40.18 3.20 29.82
N ASP A 279 41.46 2.93 29.64
CA ASP A 279 42.45 3.98 29.33
C ASP A 279 42.31 4.55 27.92
N VAL A 280 41.78 3.77 26.96
CA VAL A 280 41.56 4.10 25.54
C VAL A 280 40.26 3.45 25.05
N LEU A 281 39.49 4.17 24.26
CA LEU A 281 38.27 3.65 23.65
C LEU A 281 38.35 3.79 22.10
N PRO A 282 38.86 2.77 21.40
CA PRO A 282 38.99 2.82 19.96
C PRO A 282 37.62 2.64 19.28
N LEU A 283 37.06 3.71 18.77
CA LEU A 283 35.79 3.70 18.04
C LEU A 283 35.91 4.34 16.66
N PRO A 284 35.19 3.82 15.65
CA PRO A 284 34.98 4.54 14.38
C PRO A 284 34.36 5.91 14.66
N ARG A 285 34.76 6.91 13.88
CA ARG A 285 34.33 8.32 14.04
C ARG A 285 32.82 8.49 14.12
N GLU A 286 32.10 7.75 13.29
CA GLU A 286 30.62 7.80 13.24
C GLU A 286 29.99 7.28 14.51
N VAL A 287 30.45 6.13 15.01
CA VAL A 287 30.01 5.52 16.26
C VAL A 287 30.36 6.43 17.45
N ALA A 288 31.59 6.93 17.51
CA ALA A 288 32.05 7.83 18.57
C ALA A 288 31.21 9.11 18.66
N THR A 289 30.83 9.69 17.48
CA THR A 289 29.97 10.87 17.40
C THR A 289 28.56 10.56 17.90
N ALA A 290 28.01 9.40 17.52
CA ALA A 290 26.68 8.95 17.95
C ALA A 290 26.64 8.68 19.44
N VAL A 291 27.61 7.94 19.99
CA VAL A 291 27.74 7.63 21.43
C VAL A 291 27.90 8.91 22.26
N ARG A 292 28.75 9.85 21.84
CA ARG A 292 28.91 11.15 22.50
C ARG A 292 27.61 11.93 22.58
N GLY A 293 26.85 11.97 21.47
CA GLY A 293 25.56 12.65 21.43
C GLY A 293 24.52 11.97 22.33
N ALA A 294 24.49 10.64 22.34
CA ALA A 294 23.60 9.85 23.17
C ALA A 294 23.91 9.98 24.67
N LEU A 295 25.22 9.97 25.05
CA LEU A 295 25.67 10.19 26.43
C LEU A 295 25.23 11.56 26.94
N ARG A 296 25.44 12.64 26.16
CA ARG A 296 25.03 13.99 26.53
C ARG A 296 23.53 14.08 26.76
N GLU A 297 22.74 13.49 25.87
CA GLU A 297 21.29 13.47 25.98
C GLU A 297 20.82 12.68 27.21
N ALA A 298 21.44 11.52 27.50
CA ALA A 298 21.13 10.72 28.67
C ALA A 298 21.42 11.49 29.98
N LEU A 299 22.58 12.13 30.09
CA LEU A 299 22.95 12.94 31.27
C LEU A 299 22.05 14.18 31.43
N ASN A 300 21.65 14.83 30.36
CA ASN A 300 20.66 15.90 30.39
C ASN A 300 19.28 15.41 30.86
N ASN A 301 18.89 14.19 30.50
CA ASN A 301 17.65 13.58 30.95
C ASN A 301 17.69 13.26 32.45
N VAL A 302 18.83 12.79 32.97
CA VAL A 302 19.03 12.64 34.42
C VAL A 302 18.81 13.98 35.11
N ALA A 303 19.48 15.04 34.66
CA ALA A 303 19.38 16.37 35.28
C ALA A 303 17.94 16.94 35.27
N ARG A 304 17.20 16.73 34.19
CA ARG A 304 15.87 17.32 34.02
C ARG A 304 14.76 16.48 34.61
N HIS A 305 14.92 15.15 34.67
CA HIS A 305 13.80 14.25 34.86
C HIS A 305 13.97 13.25 36.00
N SER A 306 15.18 12.87 36.42
CA SER A 306 15.38 11.87 37.48
C SER A 306 15.01 12.37 38.87
N GLY A 307 15.29 13.64 39.14
CA GLY A 307 15.27 14.22 40.48
C GLY A 307 16.59 14.00 41.28
N GLU A 308 17.56 13.32 40.65
CA GLU A 308 18.89 13.04 41.24
C GLU A 308 19.92 14.07 40.80
N THR A 309 20.97 14.23 41.58
CA THR A 309 22.12 15.09 41.29
C THR A 309 23.36 14.30 40.85
N SER A 310 23.25 12.97 40.74
CA SER A 310 24.34 12.08 40.33
C SER A 310 23.87 10.96 39.43
N ALA A 311 24.79 10.47 38.58
CA ALA A 311 24.62 9.30 37.73
C ALA A 311 25.89 8.46 37.71
N VAL A 312 25.77 7.18 37.44
CA VAL A 312 26.91 6.26 37.22
C VAL A 312 27.05 6.04 35.71
N VAL A 313 28.28 6.14 35.20
CA VAL A 313 28.61 5.88 33.81
C VAL A 313 29.71 4.84 33.73
N ASP A 314 29.38 3.68 33.17
CA ASP A 314 30.32 2.58 32.95
C ASP A 314 30.62 2.51 31.43
N VAL A 315 31.89 2.69 31.08
CA VAL A 315 32.38 2.61 29.68
C VAL A 315 33.20 1.33 29.55
N THR A 316 32.88 0.53 28.59
CA THR A 316 33.62 -0.67 28.19
C THR A 316 33.99 -0.61 26.71
N ASP A 317 34.78 -1.57 26.22
CA ASP A 317 35.15 -1.67 24.81
C ASP A 317 33.94 -1.81 23.84
N GLU A 318 32.79 -2.25 24.35
CA GLU A 318 31.62 -2.60 23.52
C GLU A 318 30.35 -1.83 23.91
N SER A 319 30.38 -1.10 25.04
CA SER A 319 29.17 -0.40 25.51
C SER A 319 29.49 0.78 26.43
N VAL A 320 28.52 1.73 26.46
CA VAL A 320 28.42 2.75 27.51
C VAL A 320 27.09 2.55 28.23
N VAL A 321 27.12 2.39 29.56
CA VAL A 321 25.95 2.23 30.41
C VAL A 321 25.82 3.46 31.31
N ILE A 322 24.70 4.15 31.25
CA ILE A 322 24.37 5.30 32.07
C ILE A 322 23.22 4.90 33.00
N THR A 323 23.41 5.02 34.32
CA THR A 323 22.39 4.64 35.31
C THR A 323 22.13 5.78 36.29
N ASP A 324 20.86 6.12 36.46
CA ASP A 324 20.40 6.97 37.58
C ASP A 324 19.50 6.16 38.55
N ARG A 325 19.39 6.63 39.78
CA ARG A 325 18.53 6.05 40.82
C ARG A 325 17.29 6.91 41.11
N GLY A 326 16.88 7.72 40.11
CA GLY A 326 15.81 8.66 40.26
C GLY A 326 14.42 8.03 40.23
N LYS A 327 13.42 8.88 40.02
CA LYS A 327 11.99 8.46 40.04
C LYS A 327 11.59 7.50 38.92
N GLY A 328 12.42 7.32 37.87
CA GLY A 328 12.12 6.49 36.73
C GLY A 328 10.81 6.87 36.01
N PHE A 329 10.44 6.09 35.00
CA PHE A 329 9.20 6.26 34.26
C PHE A 329 8.77 4.94 33.61
N ARG A 330 7.54 4.87 33.10
CA ARG A 330 7.06 3.77 32.25
C ARG A 330 7.27 4.14 30.77
N PRO A 331 8.12 3.43 30.02
CA PRO A 331 8.38 3.74 28.61
C PRO A 331 7.12 3.74 27.74
N GLU A 332 6.15 2.88 28.06
CA GLU A 332 4.87 2.76 27.35
C GLU A 332 3.94 3.96 27.56
N SER A 333 4.06 4.67 28.67
CA SER A 333 3.19 5.81 29.05
C SER A 333 3.66 7.17 28.49
N VAL A 334 4.79 7.20 27.80
CA VAL A 334 5.31 8.45 27.20
C VAL A 334 4.54 8.78 25.92
N PRO A 335 3.83 9.94 25.86
CA PRO A 335 3.11 10.36 24.66
C PRO A 335 4.00 10.41 23.43
N GLU A 336 3.47 10.06 22.26
CA GLU A 336 4.23 10.01 20.99
C GLU A 336 5.00 11.33 20.68
N ARG A 337 4.44 12.47 21.03
CA ARG A 337 5.10 13.78 20.88
C ARG A 337 6.36 13.95 21.77
N ARG A 338 6.48 13.19 22.85
CA ARG A 338 7.65 13.21 23.78
C ARG A 338 8.58 12.01 23.59
N ARG A 339 8.21 11.03 22.79
CA ARG A 339 9.08 9.92 22.37
C ARG A 339 10.22 10.37 21.44
N GLY A 340 10.13 11.58 20.87
CA GLY A 340 11.16 12.13 20.01
C GLY A 340 12.56 12.16 20.62
N VAL A 341 12.69 12.29 21.94
CA VAL A 341 13.98 12.31 22.63
C VAL A 341 14.52 10.89 22.84
N ALA A 342 13.70 9.93 23.24
CA ALA A 342 14.13 8.53 23.36
C ALA A 342 14.43 7.93 21.97
N ASN A 343 13.62 8.23 20.97
CA ASN A 343 13.85 7.84 19.59
C ASN A 343 15.12 8.48 19.03
N SER A 344 15.45 9.73 19.40
CA SER A 344 16.68 10.42 18.96
C SER A 344 17.97 9.69 19.38
N ILE A 345 18.01 9.07 20.58
CA ILE A 345 19.14 8.26 21.03
C ILE A 345 19.20 6.94 20.25
N VAL A 346 18.06 6.25 20.16
CA VAL A 346 17.96 4.94 19.49
C VAL A 346 18.24 5.08 17.99
N ASP A 347 17.60 6.03 17.31
CA ASP A 347 17.73 6.22 15.86
C ASP A 347 19.15 6.67 15.47
N ARG A 348 19.76 7.54 16.28
CA ARG A 348 21.13 8.05 16.04
C ARG A 348 22.16 6.93 16.13
N LEU A 349 22.04 6.07 17.16
CA LEU A 349 22.99 4.98 17.33
C LEU A 349 22.77 3.86 16.31
N ALA A 350 21.50 3.57 15.96
CA ALA A 350 21.17 2.63 14.90
C ALA A 350 21.71 3.08 13.52
N ALA A 351 21.66 4.37 13.21
CA ALA A 351 22.23 4.93 11.98
C ALA A 351 23.76 4.76 11.89
N ALA A 352 24.46 4.69 13.05
CA ALA A 352 25.88 4.44 13.15
C ALA A 352 26.25 2.94 13.31
N GLY A 353 25.29 2.02 13.10
CA GLY A 353 25.50 0.56 13.22
C GLY A 353 25.50 0.02 14.66
N GLY A 354 25.10 0.84 15.64
CA GLY A 354 24.98 0.44 17.04
C GLY A 354 23.54 0.19 17.48
N ARG A 355 23.35 -0.06 18.78
CA ARG A 355 22.05 -0.29 19.42
C ARG A 355 21.95 0.46 20.74
N ALA A 356 20.82 1.14 21.00
CA ALA A 356 20.53 1.70 22.31
C ALA A 356 19.31 1.01 22.95
N VAL A 357 19.43 0.71 24.25
CA VAL A 357 18.37 0.12 25.05
C VAL A 357 18.13 1.00 26.27
N ILE A 358 16.89 1.41 26.49
CA ILE A 358 16.47 2.22 27.63
C ILE A 358 15.55 1.38 28.51
N THR A 359 15.96 1.18 29.76
CA THR A 359 15.18 0.44 30.77
C THR A 359 14.85 1.38 31.92
N SER A 360 13.58 1.50 32.28
CA SER A 360 13.13 2.34 33.39
C SER A 360 11.85 1.80 34.01
N ALA A 361 11.72 1.94 35.32
CA ALA A 361 10.48 1.67 36.05
C ALA A 361 10.27 2.75 37.11
N PRO A 362 9.00 3.08 37.45
CA PRO A 362 8.70 4.08 38.48
C PRO A 362 9.31 3.71 39.83
N GLY A 363 10.17 4.58 40.35
CA GLY A 363 10.90 4.39 41.63
C GLY A 363 12.20 3.58 41.53
N GLU A 364 12.57 3.06 40.37
CA GLU A 364 13.77 2.24 40.17
C GLU A 364 14.87 2.95 39.35
N GLY A 365 14.62 4.22 38.95
CA GLY A 365 15.53 4.99 38.11
C GLY A 365 15.49 4.61 36.64
N THR A 366 16.54 5.01 35.89
CA THR A 366 16.68 4.73 34.46
C THR A 366 18.06 4.23 34.14
N THR A 367 18.15 3.22 33.28
CA THR A 367 19.40 2.73 32.69
C THR A 367 19.33 2.88 31.17
N VAL A 368 20.29 3.58 30.61
CA VAL A 368 20.51 3.72 29.17
C VAL A 368 21.77 2.95 28.81
N ARG A 369 21.64 1.93 27.97
CA ARG A 369 22.75 1.12 27.46
C ARG A 369 22.94 1.40 25.99
N LEU A 370 24.11 1.82 25.62
CA LEU A 370 24.58 2.09 24.26
C LEU A 370 25.56 0.99 23.86
N GLU A 371 25.31 0.26 22.80
CA GLU A 371 26.11 -0.89 22.36
C GLU A 371 26.52 -0.72 20.90
N TRP A 372 27.68 -1.21 20.52
CA TRP A 372 28.18 -1.24 19.14
C TRP A 372 28.94 -2.54 18.88
N ALA A 373 29.00 -2.94 17.60
CA ALA A 373 29.80 -4.09 17.21
C ALA A 373 31.30 -3.72 17.20
N ARG A 374 32.13 -4.63 17.65
CA ARG A 374 33.59 -4.55 17.50
C ARG A 374 33.93 -5.12 16.13
N ASP A 375 34.51 -4.31 15.26
CA ASP A 375 35.10 -4.78 13.99
C ASP A 375 36.32 -5.67 14.23
#